data_75bf80135f5a348c2d1ce09ed15283a3
#
_entry.id   75bf80135f5a348c2d1ce09ed15283a3
#
_cell.length_a   1.000
_cell.length_b   1.000
_cell.length_c   1.000
_cell.angle_alpha   90.00
_cell.angle_beta   90.00
_cell.angle_gamma   90.00
#
_symmetry.space_group_name_H-M   'P 1'
#
loop_
_entity.id
_entity.type
_entity.pdbx_description
1 polymer ?
#
loop_
_entity_poly.entity_id
_entity_poly.type
_entity_poly.pdbx_seq_one_letter_code
_entity_poly.pdbx_strand_id
1 'polypeptide(L)'
;VVPAVATSIGAIASAFEKGPVSEVTAISSEEELVKIFGKPKGDSNQFENWFTAANFLQYTDSLRVVRVESGITNATADGNGLLIRNTDHYSESFSTGQGSSGEWAARTAGTHGNSVGVSICATASAYEETSATTTSAEATAGATTVSMTAASEFGVGDIVHFQESDGSEYEVTAVDSATVTIKLLDDPNGAGLQSTISSGTTVRRRWRFYDLFDGAPGTSDWATQNGRGTSDELHIVVYDTQGKISGFDVDSNGQRTNAVLETFANLSKNNLAKTAQGDVNYYPEVIYLKSEYVYWMDHNTGGTNWGTNLDGATGGDLLLDGTDGSSSDAGDKVLLNRTDSGGSDAGDNIDLESGISAYVAVDTPTISELAGGTDDYAVTAGEIKLAYDKFLDTESLDINLVLGGRGGGDGDTSSAQDTHVTMITDLVEKRRDCVGFVSPYRSATVGVTSTITQSANVKEAFDLCPSSSYMVFDSSYKYMYDKYNDVFRFVPMNGDTAGLCAFTDRVNDAWFSPAGYNRGNVRGAIKLSFNPTKADRDTLYRARVNPVVNFPGQGVVLFGDKTALAKPSAFDRINVRRLFLVLEKAIATAAKFQLFEFNDEFTRAQFRNLIEPFLRDVQGRRGITDFSV
;
A
#
# COMPACT_ATOMS: atom_id res chain seq x y z
N VAL A 1 -15.80 28.80 23.65
CA VAL A 1 -14.48 28.91 22.99
C VAL A 1 -14.65 28.40 21.57
N VAL A 2 -14.24 29.20 20.58
CA VAL A 2 -14.20 28.75 19.18
C VAL A 2 -13.15 27.64 19.08
N PRO A 3 -13.46 26.49 18.45
CA PRO A 3 -12.51 25.37 18.33
C PRO A 3 -11.27 25.78 17.53
N ALA A 4 -10.12 25.23 17.92
CA ALA A 4 -8.90 25.33 17.10
C ALA A 4 -9.10 24.57 15.79
N VAL A 5 -8.72 25.20 14.69
CA VAL A 5 -8.86 24.63 13.33
C VAL A 5 -7.49 24.18 12.84
N ALA A 6 -7.42 22.97 12.31
CA ALA A 6 -6.20 22.53 11.63
C ALA A 6 -5.97 23.38 10.37
N THR A 7 -4.69 23.70 10.09
CA THR A 7 -4.30 24.59 8.98
C THR A 7 -3.21 24.02 8.10
N SER A 8 -2.61 22.88 8.49
CA SER A 8 -1.39 22.32 7.89
C SER A 8 -1.54 20.90 7.35
N ILE A 9 -2.77 20.42 7.17
CA ILE A 9 -3.03 19.10 6.61
C ILE A 9 -2.88 19.14 5.09
N GLY A 10 -1.92 18.40 4.56
CA GLY A 10 -1.70 18.26 3.12
C GLY A 10 -2.57 17.16 2.51
N ALA A 11 -2.78 17.23 1.20
CA ALA A 11 -3.45 16.20 0.40
C ALA A 11 -2.77 16.03 -0.96
N ILE A 12 -2.53 14.78 -1.37
CA ILE A 12 -1.97 14.43 -2.67
C ILE A 12 -2.62 13.17 -3.21
N ALA A 13 -2.92 13.14 -4.51
CA ALA A 13 -3.32 11.93 -5.21
C ALA A 13 -2.32 11.64 -6.34
N SER A 14 -1.80 10.41 -6.40
CA SER A 14 -0.82 10.01 -7.41
C SER A 14 -0.68 8.50 -7.53
N ALA A 15 0.05 8.06 -8.57
CA ALA A 15 0.54 6.69 -8.66
C ALA A 15 1.66 6.45 -7.65
N PHE A 16 1.56 5.34 -6.92
CA PHE A 16 2.57 4.86 -5.97
C PHE A 16 2.87 3.39 -6.24
N GLU A 17 3.99 2.90 -5.70
CA GLU A 17 4.46 1.53 -5.92
C GLU A 17 3.50 0.49 -5.33
N LYS A 18 3.00 0.74 -4.13
CA LYS A 18 2.09 -0.14 -3.37
C LYS A 18 1.10 0.67 -2.54
N GLY A 19 0.35 0.01 -1.69
CA GLY A 19 -0.61 0.65 -0.79
C GLY A 19 -2.05 0.61 -1.28
N PRO A 20 -3.00 1.02 -0.44
CA PRO A 20 -4.43 0.99 -0.76
C PRO A 20 -4.75 1.93 -1.92
N VAL A 21 -5.65 1.49 -2.80
CA VAL A 21 -6.05 2.19 -4.02
C VAL A 21 -7.39 2.88 -3.77
N SER A 22 -7.53 4.11 -4.26
CA SER A 22 -8.78 4.90 -4.16
C SER A 22 -9.28 5.10 -2.72
N GLU A 23 -8.38 5.04 -1.75
CA GLU A 23 -8.63 5.24 -0.32
C GLU A 23 -7.77 6.37 0.23
N VAL A 24 -8.35 7.19 1.12
CA VAL A 24 -7.63 8.29 1.76
C VAL A 24 -6.85 7.77 2.96
N THR A 25 -5.53 7.73 2.84
CA THR A 25 -4.63 7.23 3.87
C THR A 25 -3.90 8.39 4.55
N ALA A 26 -3.86 8.38 5.88
CA ALA A 26 -3.11 9.36 6.67
C ALA A 26 -1.64 8.97 6.76
N ILE A 27 -0.73 9.91 6.53
CA ILE A 27 0.72 9.72 6.59
C ILE A 27 1.33 10.82 7.45
N SER A 28 2.18 10.42 8.41
CA SER A 28 2.81 11.32 9.38
C SER A 28 4.31 11.53 9.14
N SER A 29 4.96 10.64 8.39
CA SER A 29 6.41 10.69 8.16
C SER A 29 6.80 10.12 6.80
N GLU A 30 8.03 10.44 6.36
CA GLU A 30 8.62 9.84 5.16
C GLU A 30 8.79 8.31 5.30
N GLU A 31 9.10 7.83 6.50
CA GLU A 31 9.26 6.39 6.78
C GLU A 31 7.93 5.66 6.62
N GLU A 32 6.84 6.24 7.12
CA GLU A 32 5.50 5.71 6.95
C GLU A 32 5.05 5.75 5.47
N LEU A 33 5.41 6.82 4.74
CA LEU A 33 5.17 6.89 3.29
C LEU A 33 5.86 5.73 2.56
N VAL A 34 7.11 5.42 2.90
CA VAL A 34 7.84 4.26 2.35
C VAL A 34 7.18 2.94 2.75
N LYS A 35 6.79 2.79 4.01
CA LYS A 35 6.18 1.56 4.51
C LYS A 35 4.88 1.25 3.76
N ILE A 36 4.00 2.25 3.60
CA ILE A 36 2.66 2.06 3.04
C ILE A 36 2.67 2.15 1.50
N PHE A 37 3.33 3.16 0.93
CA PHE A 37 3.25 3.48 -0.50
C PHE A 37 4.51 3.12 -1.30
N GLY A 38 5.51 2.55 -0.66
CA GLY A 38 6.75 2.11 -1.31
C GLY A 38 7.77 3.23 -1.54
N LYS A 39 8.81 2.92 -2.31
CA LYS A 39 9.92 3.83 -2.62
C LYS A 39 9.68 4.60 -3.91
N PRO A 40 10.39 5.73 -4.14
CA PRO A 40 10.32 6.42 -5.43
C PRO A 40 10.91 5.55 -6.53
N LYS A 41 10.21 5.45 -7.66
CA LYS A 41 10.67 4.70 -8.84
C LYS A 41 11.64 5.53 -9.67
N GLY A 42 12.80 4.94 -9.96
CA GLY A 42 13.89 5.61 -10.67
C GLY A 42 13.71 5.71 -12.18
N ASP A 43 12.96 4.82 -12.75
CA ASP A 43 12.75 4.60 -14.19
C ASP A 43 11.47 5.24 -14.75
N SER A 44 10.66 5.87 -13.91
CA SER A 44 9.42 6.55 -14.28
C SER A 44 9.36 7.96 -13.69
N ASN A 45 8.37 8.75 -14.12
CA ASN A 45 8.13 10.10 -13.56
C ASN A 45 7.42 10.08 -12.19
N GLN A 46 7.13 8.90 -11.64
CA GLN A 46 6.49 8.73 -10.35
C GLN A 46 7.30 9.36 -9.20
N PHE A 47 8.63 9.37 -9.30
CA PHE A 47 9.48 10.00 -8.28
C PHE A 47 9.14 11.48 -8.04
N GLU A 48 8.67 12.23 -9.06
CA GLU A 48 8.30 13.65 -8.90
C GLU A 48 7.13 13.80 -7.91
N ASN A 49 6.12 12.95 -8.01
CA ASN A 49 4.98 12.92 -7.10
C ASN A 49 5.39 12.42 -5.71
N TRP A 50 6.17 11.36 -5.67
CA TRP A 50 6.65 10.79 -4.41
C TRP A 50 7.47 11.80 -3.60
N PHE A 51 8.44 12.47 -4.25
CA PHE A 51 9.23 13.50 -3.58
C PHE A 51 8.44 14.76 -3.26
N THR A 52 7.36 15.08 -3.99
CA THR A 52 6.44 16.14 -3.59
C THR A 52 5.83 15.84 -2.22
N ALA A 53 5.34 14.62 -2.01
CA ALA A 53 4.81 14.16 -0.72
C ALA A 53 5.90 14.14 0.37
N ALA A 54 7.06 13.54 0.10
CA ALA A 54 8.17 13.45 1.05
C ALA A 54 8.73 14.82 1.44
N ASN A 55 8.85 15.75 0.49
CA ASN A 55 9.31 17.10 0.77
C ASN A 55 8.32 17.89 1.63
N PHE A 56 7.02 17.72 1.41
CA PHE A 56 5.99 18.30 2.27
C PHE A 56 6.10 17.78 3.71
N LEU A 57 6.29 16.47 3.89
CA LEU A 57 6.46 15.84 5.20
C LEU A 57 7.72 16.31 5.97
N GLN A 58 8.69 16.97 5.31
CA GLN A 58 9.78 17.62 6.02
C GLN A 58 9.35 18.84 6.87
N TYR A 59 8.18 19.40 6.58
CA TYR A 59 7.65 20.60 7.23
C TYR A 59 6.50 20.32 8.20
N THR A 60 5.77 19.25 8.00
CA THR A 60 4.59 18.85 8.79
C THR A 60 4.50 17.33 8.90
N ASP A 61 3.72 16.86 9.86
CA ASP A 61 3.44 15.45 10.15
C ASP A 61 2.02 15.02 9.73
N SER A 62 1.37 15.77 8.86
CA SER A 62 -0.01 15.50 8.46
C SER A 62 -0.22 15.62 6.96
N LEU A 63 -0.24 14.47 6.29
CA LEU A 63 -0.51 14.34 4.85
C LEU A 63 -1.61 13.30 4.63
N ARG A 64 -2.52 13.58 3.71
CA ARG A 64 -3.51 12.63 3.20
C ARG A 64 -3.09 12.20 1.80
N VAL A 65 -2.95 10.90 1.58
CA VAL A 65 -2.48 10.33 0.31
C VAL A 65 -3.58 9.44 -0.27
N VAL A 66 -3.83 9.58 -1.56
CA VAL A 66 -4.67 8.65 -2.33
C VAL A 66 -3.84 8.06 -3.46
N ARG A 67 -3.78 6.73 -3.52
CA ARG A 67 -3.20 6.04 -4.67
C ARG A 67 -4.21 6.00 -5.80
N VAL A 68 -3.78 6.43 -6.99
CA VAL A 68 -4.61 6.44 -8.20
C VAL A 68 -4.90 5.00 -8.63
N GLU A 69 -6.14 4.73 -9.03
CA GLU A 69 -6.52 3.50 -9.73
C GLU A 69 -6.19 3.65 -11.20
N SER A 70 -5.34 2.79 -11.70
CA SER A 70 -4.90 2.72 -13.10
C SER A 70 -4.83 1.25 -13.54
N GLY A 71 -4.06 0.89 -14.54
CA GLY A 71 -3.86 -0.47 -15.02
C GLY A 71 -3.10 -1.41 -14.08
N ILE A 72 -3.22 -1.23 -12.77
CA ILE A 72 -2.55 -2.01 -11.72
C ILE A 72 -3.36 -3.24 -11.31
N THR A 73 -2.68 -4.33 -10.96
CA THR A 73 -3.28 -5.55 -10.44
C THR A 73 -2.52 -6.09 -9.23
N ASN A 74 -3.24 -6.79 -8.34
CA ASN A 74 -2.62 -7.59 -7.29
C ASN A 74 -2.15 -8.92 -7.90
N ALA A 75 -1.00 -9.40 -7.47
CA ALA A 75 -0.55 -10.75 -7.81
C ALA A 75 -1.45 -11.80 -7.16
N THR A 76 -1.69 -12.90 -7.85
CA THR A 76 -2.57 -14.00 -7.43
C THR A 76 -1.89 -15.34 -7.57
N ALA A 77 -2.37 -16.35 -6.87
CA ALA A 77 -1.78 -17.70 -6.91
C ALA A 77 -1.98 -18.38 -8.28
N ASP A 78 -3.06 -18.05 -9.01
CA ASP A 78 -3.29 -18.53 -10.39
C ASP A 78 -2.47 -17.76 -11.46
N GLY A 79 -1.83 -16.65 -11.07
CA GLY A 79 -0.96 -15.85 -11.94
C GLY A 79 -1.66 -14.91 -12.91
N ASN A 80 -2.99 -14.80 -12.90
CA ASN A 80 -3.73 -13.93 -13.81
C ASN A 80 -3.81 -12.48 -13.32
N GLY A 81 -3.66 -12.27 -12.02
CA GLY A 81 -3.80 -10.97 -11.39
C GLY A 81 -5.24 -10.46 -11.38
N LEU A 82 -5.58 -9.72 -10.34
CA LEU A 82 -6.87 -9.02 -10.26
C LEU A 82 -6.70 -7.73 -9.44
N LEU A 83 -7.64 -6.80 -9.51
CA LEU A 83 -7.57 -5.58 -8.72
C LEU A 83 -8.39 -5.71 -7.43
N ILE A 84 -7.68 -5.74 -6.30
CA ILE A 84 -8.23 -5.51 -4.96
C ILE A 84 -7.81 -4.12 -4.53
N ARG A 85 -8.74 -3.18 -4.48
CA ARG A 85 -8.42 -1.77 -4.21
C ARG A 85 -7.88 -1.55 -2.79
N ASN A 86 -8.61 -2.07 -1.82
CA ASN A 86 -8.35 -1.89 -0.40
C ASN A 86 -9.08 -2.97 0.41
N THR A 87 -8.99 -2.89 1.72
CA THR A 87 -9.61 -3.86 2.65
C THR A 87 -11.13 -3.88 2.55
N ASP A 88 -11.78 -2.73 2.35
CA ASP A 88 -13.25 -2.67 2.21
C ASP A 88 -13.71 -3.38 0.92
N HIS A 89 -13.02 -3.11 -0.20
CA HIS A 89 -13.31 -3.79 -1.47
C HIS A 89 -13.09 -5.31 -1.37
N TYR A 90 -12.05 -5.76 -0.64
CA TYR A 90 -11.86 -7.18 -0.36
C TYR A 90 -13.04 -7.74 0.44
N SER A 91 -13.44 -7.09 1.51
CA SER A 91 -14.53 -7.55 2.38
C SER A 91 -15.87 -7.65 1.64
N GLU A 92 -16.15 -6.71 0.73
CA GLU A 92 -17.40 -6.67 -0.03
C GLU A 92 -17.45 -7.69 -1.18
N SER A 93 -16.30 -7.97 -1.81
CA SER A 93 -16.28 -8.67 -3.11
C SER A 93 -15.54 -10.00 -3.10
N PHE A 94 -14.65 -10.26 -2.14
CA PHE A 94 -13.73 -11.40 -2.20
C PHE A 94 -13.67 -12.25 -0.92
N SER A 95 -14.21 -11.75 0.19
CA SER A 95 -14.10 -12.42 1.50
C SER A 95 -14.78 -13.79 1.57
N THR A 96 -15.70 -14.08 0.66
CA THR A 96 -16.39 -15.38 0.56
C THR A 96 -15.68 -16.38 -0.36
N GLY A 97 -14.55 -15.99 -0.94
CA GLY A 97 -13.76 -16.80 -1.87
C GLY A 97 -13.98 -16.45 -3.34
N GLN A 98 -12.95 -16.68 -4.14
CA GLN A 98 -12.92 -16.42 -5.58
C GLN A 98 -12.11 -17.52 -6.27
N GLY A 99 -12.72 -18.66 -6.55
CA GLY A 99 -12.07 -19.84 -7.12
C GLY A 99 -11.34 -19.64 -8.46
N SER A 100 -11.52 -18.48 -9.12
CA SER A 100 -10.83 -18.13 -10.36
C SER A 100 -9.48 -17.45 -10.18
N SER A 101 -9.07 -17.13 -8.93
CA SER A 101 -7.83 -16.37 -8.63
C SER A 101 -6.81 -17.22 -7.86
N GLY A 102 -7.07 -18.50 -7.65
CA GLY A 102 -6.30 -19.36 -6.77
C GLY A 102 -6.56 -19.04 -5.30
N GLU A 103 -5.75 -19.60 -4.41
CA GLU A 103 -5.96 -19.57 -2.96
C GLU A 103 -5.59 -18.22 -2.33
N TRP A 104 -4.70 -17.47 -2.94
CA TRP A 104 -4.08 -16.28 -2.37
C TRP A 104 -3.99 -15.13 -3.36
N ALA A 105 -4.10 -13.93 -2.84
CA ALA A 105 -3.75 -12.70 -3.56
C ALA A 105 -2.84 -11.82 -2.71
N ALA A 106 -1.94 -11.08 -3.34
CA ALA A 106 -1.15 -10.06 -2.66
C ALA A 106 -2.07 -8.95 -2.10
N ARG A 107 -1.78 -8.47 -0.90
CA ARG A 107 -2.63 -7.47 -0.22
C ARG A 107 -2.65 -6.11 -0.92
N THR A 108 -1.61 -5.79 -1.65
CA THR A 108 -1.53 -4.54 -2.40
C THR A 108 -1.20 -4.79 -3.87
N ALA A 109 -1.84 -4.03 -4.76
CA ALA A 109 -1.57 -4.10 -6.19
C ALA A 109 -0.14 -3.62 -6.52
N GLY A 110 0.49 -4.27 -7.49
CA GLY A 110 1.83 -3.93 -7.97
C GLY A 110 2.71 -5.15 -8.21
N THR A 111 3.80 -4.94 -8.95
CA THR A 111 4.77 -6.00 -9.29
C THR A 111 5.53 -6.55 -8.08
N HIS A 112 5.56 -5.82 -6.97
CA HIS A 112 6.15 -6.31 -5.71
C HIS A 112 5.42 -7.55 -5.18
N GLY A 113 4.10 -7.66 -5.44
CA GLY A 113 3.30 -8.83 -5.08
C GLY A 113 3.76 -10.13 -5.75
N ASN A 114 4.41 -10.05 -6.92
CA ASN A 114 4.99 -11.21 -7.61
C ASN A 114 6.21 -11.81 -6.86
N SER A 115 6.64 -11.18 -5.79
CA SER A 115 7.71 -11.68 -4.92
C SER A 115 7.16 -12.37 -3.67
N VAL A 116 5.86 -12.46 -3.51
CA VAL A 116 5.23 -13.10 -2.36
C VAL A 116 4.96 -14.57 -2.65
N GLY A 117 5.36 -15.44 -1.73
CA GLY A 117 4.99 -16.85 -1.71
C GLY A 117 4.29 -17.20 -0.40
N VAL A 118 3.38 -18.16 -0.48
CA VAL A 118 2.67 -18.71 0.68
C VAL A 118 2.90 -20.21 0.71
N SER A 119 3.35 -20.73 1.85
CA SER A 119 3.47 -22.17 2.09
C SER A 119 2.60 -22.58 3.25
N ILE A 120 1.85 -23.67 3.06
CA ILE A 120 0.96 -24.22 4.08
C ILE A 120 1.44 -25.63 4.44
N CYS A 121 1.51 -25.90 5.74
CA CYS A 121 1.67 -27.22 6.31
C CYS A 121 0.37 -27.59 7.06
N ALA A 122 -0.40 -28.54 6.56
CA ALA A 122 -1.76 -28.82 7.03
C ALA A 122 -1.88 -30.09 7.87
N THR A 123 -0.82 -30.89 8.00
CA THR A 123 -0.78 -32.15 8.78
C THR A 123 0.60 -32.41 9.35
N ALA A 124 0.67 -33.37 10.30
CA ALA A 124 1.95 -33.82 10.82
C ALA A 124 2.82 -34.50 9.74
N SER A 125 2.21 -35.21 8.78
CA SER A 125 2.93 -35.81 7.64
C SER A 125 3.50 -34.75 6.70
N ALA A 126 2.77 -33.64 6.48
CA ALA A 126 3.28 -32.52 5.72
C ALA A 126 4.48 -31.84 6.43
N TYR A 127 4.48 -31.80 7.76
CA TYR A 127 5.54 -31.20 8.57
C TYR A 127 6.82 -32.02 8.54
N GLU A 128 6.72 -33.32 8.87
CA GLU A 128 7.82 -34.28 8.82
C GLU A 128 7.29 -35.69 8.52
N GLU A 129 7.86 -36.34 7.50
CA GLU A 129 7.54 -37.71 7.17
C GLU A 129 8.76 -38.59 7.09
N THR A 130 8.75 -39.66 7.88
CA THR A 130 9.88 -40.59 8.00
C THR A 130 9.98 -41.57 6.83
N SER A 131 8.94 -41.69 6.03
CA SER A 131 8.85 -42.62 4.89
C SER A 131 7.95 -42.03 3.78
N ALA A 132 8.31 -40.83 3.27
CA ALA A 132 7.54 -40.16 2.25
C ALA A 132 7.45 -40.99 0.96
N THR A 133 8.58 -41.55 0.51
CA THR A 133 8.65 -42.43 -0.67
C THR A 133 9.94 -43.27 -0.63
N THR A 134 10.25 -43.98 -1.72
CA THR A 134 11.51 -44.68 -1.93
C THR A 134 12.18 -44.23 -3.21
N THR A 135 13.50 -44.40 -3.30
CA THR A 135 14.24 -44.22 -4.55
C THR A 135 13.84 -45.31 -5.55
N SER A 136 13.55 -44.94 -6.80
CA SER A 136 13.15 -45.90 -7.86
C SER A 136 14.36 -46.48 -8.60
N ALA A 137 15.54 -45.86 -8.53
CA ALA A 137 16.77 -46.29 -9.12
C ALA A 137 17.98 -46.00 -8.21
N GLU A 138 19.12 -46.68 -8.44
CA GLU A 138 20.36 -46.33 -7.78
C GLU A 138 20.84 -44.95 -8.21
N ALA A 139 21.31 -44.15 -7.26
CA ALA A 139 21.94 -42.87 -7.48
C ALA A 139 23.37 -42.87 -6.90
N THR A 140 24.33 -42.54 -7.73
CA THR A 140 25.76 -42.57 -7.33
C THR A 140 26.15 -41.34 -6.52
N ALA A 141 27.19 -41.49 -5.70
CA ALA A 141 27.78 -40.34 -5.01
C ALA A 141 28.13 -39.21 -6.00
N GLY A 142 27.84 -37.98 -5.63
CA GLY A 142 27.95 -36.78 -6.47
C GLY A 142 26.75 -36.49 -7.35
N ALA A 143 25.75 -37.37 -7.44
CA ALA A 143 24.56 -37.13 -8.21
C ALA A 143 23.72 -35.97 -7.59
N THR A 144 23.30 -35.06 -8.43
CA THR A 144 22.40 -33.95 -8.03
C THR A 144 20.93 -34.22 -8.38
N THR A 145 20.66 -35.33 -9.07
CA THR A 145 19.30 -35.76 -9.43
C THR A 145 19.07 -37.17 -8.94
N VAL A 146 17.96 -37.41 -8.25
CA VAL A 146 17.58 -38.71 -7.70
C VAL A 146 16.20 -39.10 -8.23
N SER A 147 16.11 -40.35 -8.72
CA SER A 147 14.83 -40.91 -9.18
C SER A 147 14.00 -41.41 -8.02
N MET A 148 12.73 -41.00 -7.97
CA MET A 148 11.79 -41.32 -6.90
C MET A 148 10.65 -42.22 -7.40
N THR A 149 10.10 -43.02 -6.51
CA THR A 149 8.87 -43.80 -6.81
C THR A 149 7.66 -42.85 -6.90
N ALA A 150 7.61 -41.84 -6.04
CA ALA A 150 6.62 -40.75 -6.08
C ALA A 150 7.33 -39.42 -5.85
N ALA A 151 7.69 -38.72 -6.93
CA ALA A 151 8.33 -37.39 -6.84
C ALA A 151 7.32 -36.30 -6.45
N SER A 152 6.00 -36.53 -6.64
CA SER A 152 4.93 -35.62 -6.24
C SER A 152 4.80 -35.38 -4.73
N GLU A 153 5.45 -36.23 -3.93
CA GLU A 153 5.49 -36.06 -2.46
C GLU A 153 6.42 -34.92 -2.01
N PHE A 154 7.16 -34.29 -2.92
CA PHE A 154 8.14 -33.27 -2.59
C PHE A 154 7.79 -31.92 -3.23
N GLY A 155 8.06 -30.86 -2.47
CA GLY A 155 8.05 -29.48 -2.93
C GLY A 155 9.48 -28.91 -3.05
N VAL A 156 9.64 -27.87 -3.86
CA VAL A 156 10.92 -27.14 -3.92
C VAL A 156 11.19 -26.48 -2.56
N GLY A 157 12.38 -26.72 -2.03
CA GLY A 157 12.81 -26.25 -0.73
C GLY A 157 12.59 -27.25 0.40
N ASP A 158 11.87 -28.36 0.20
CA ASP A 158 11.78 -29.43 1.20
C ASP A 158 13.18 -29.99 1.52
N ILE A 159 13.34 -30.43 2.76
CA ILE A 159 14.57 -31.06 3.21
C ILE A 159 14.38 -32.58 3.16
N VAL A 160 15.27 -33.26 2.48
CA VAL A 160 15.23 -34.72 2.30
C VAL A 160 16.48 -35.38 2.86
N HIS A 161 16.29 -36.61 3.36
CA HIS A 161 17.35 -37.47 3.87
C HIS A 161 17.20 -38.89 3.29
N PHE A 162 18.28 -39.42 2.73
CA PHE A 162 18.31 -40.70 2.04
C PHE A 162 18.89 -41.83 2.92
N GLN A 163 18.89 -41.69 4.22
CA GLN A 163 19.43 -42.66 5.19
C GLN A 163 20.94 -42.93 5.01
N GLU A 164 21.69 -41.97 4.53
CA GLU A 164 23.13 -42.03 4.50
C GLU A 164 23.70 -42.10 5.93
N SER A 165 24.77 -42.86 6.09
CA SER A 165 25.36 -43.14 7.40
C SER A 165 25.98 -41.94 8.10
N ASP A 166 26.27 -40.88 7.34
CA ASP A 166 26.80 -39.59 7.81
C ASP A 166 25.70 -38.59 8.20
N GLY A 167 24.43 -38.94 7.93
CA GLY A 167 23.29 -38.09 8.25
C GLY A 167 23.11 -36.90 7.33
N SER A 168 23.67 -36.93 6.11
CA SER A 168 23.56 -35.84 5.15
C SER A 168 22.11 -35.54 4.79
N GLU A 169 21.77 -34.25 4.82
CA GLU A 169 20.47 -33.71 4.42
C GLU A 169 20.61 -32.86 3.15
N TYR A 170 19.58 -32.84 2.34
CA TYR A 170 19.57 -32.16 1.05
C TYR A 170 18.33 -31.29 0.90
N GLU A 171 18.50 -30.12 0.32
CA GLU A 171 17.39 -29.29 -0.11
C GLU A 171 16.95 -29.69 -1.53
N VAL A 172 15.66 -29.85 -1.73
CA VAL A 172 15.04 -30.07 -3.05
C VAL A 172 15.02 -28.74 -3.81
N THR A 173 15.70 -28.69 -4.94
CA THR A 173 15.81 -27.48 -5.78
C THR A 173 14.89 -27.51 -7.00
N ALA A 174 14.49 -28.68 -7.45
CA ALA A 174 13.49 -28.86 -8.51
C ALA A 174 12.82 -30.23 -8.38
N VAL A 175 11.57 -30.30 -8.79
CA VAL A 175 10.77 -31.52 -8.84
C VAL A 175 10.31 -31.73 -10.29
N ASP A 176 10.53 -32.92 -10.82
CA ASP A 176 10.02 -33.37 -12.12
C ASP A 176 9.20 -34.64 -11.89
N SER A 177 8.47 -35.10 -12.89
CA SER A 177 7.48 -36.18 -12.80
C SER A 177 7.94 -37.47 -12.10
N ALA A 178 9.24 -37.79 -12.17
CA ALA A 178 9.82 -38.99 -11.55
C ALA A 178 11.15 -38.73 -10.84
N THR A 179 11.63 -37.49 -10.78
CA THR A 179 12.93 -37.15 -10.21
C THR A 179 12.87 -35.90 -9.38
N VAL A 180 13.73 -35.83 -8.37
CA VAL A 180 14.00 -34.60 -7.62
C VAL A 180 15.44 -34.17 -7.86
N THR A 181 15.65 -32.88 -8.06
CA THR A 181 16.99 -32.28 -8.08
C THR A 181 17.30 -31.78 -6.68
N ILE A 182 18.49 -32.12 -6.18
CA ILE A 182 18.89 -31.86 -4.80
C ILE A 182 20.24 -31.14 -4.76
N LYS A 183 20.46 -30.42 -3.69
CA LYS A 183 21.79 -29.92 -3.28
C LYS A 183 22.00 -30.26 -1.82
N LEU A 184 23.24 -30.53 -1.42
CA LEU A 184 23.59 -30.73 -0.02
C LEU A 184 23.18 -29.49 0.79
N LEU A 185 22.48 -29.69 1.89
CA LEU A 185 22.07 -28.61 2.77
C LEU A 185 23.32 -27.89 3.29
N ASP A 186 23.28 -26.56 3.32
CA ASP A 186 24.37 -25.68 3.75
C ASP A 186 25.67 -25.75 2.88
N ASP A 187 25.64 -26.39 1.70
CA ASP A 187 26.77 -26.35 0.78
C ASP A 187 26.62 -25.23 -0.30
N PRO A 188 27.54 -24.24 -0.31
CA PRO A 188 27.53 -23.16 -1.29
C PRO A 188 27.73 -23.62 -2.72
N ASN A 189 28.42 -24.76 -2.92
CA ASN A 189 28.78 -25.24 -4.23
C ASN A 189 27.71 -26.16 -4.84
N GLY A 190 26.64 -26.45 -4.13
CA GLY A 190 25.55 -27.28 -4.59
C GLY A 190 25.98 -28.75 -4.80
N ALA A 191 26.79 -29.28 -3.88
CA ALA A 191 27.19 -30.68 -3.93
C ALA A 191 25.96 -31.60 -3.94
N GLY A 192 26.08 -32.69 -4.69
CA GLY A 192 25.10 -33.78 -4.72
C GLY A 192 25.31 -34.77 -3.59
N LEU A 193 24.76 -35.98 -3.78
CA LEU A 193 24.80 -37.08 -2.79
C LEU A 193 26.21 -37.32 -2.28
N GLN A 194 26.37 -37.48 -0.98
CA GLN A 194 27.67 -37.75 -0.35
C GLN A 194 28.04 -39.23 -0.46
N SER A 195 27.08 -40.12 -0.62
CA SER A 195 27.29 -41.53 -0.84
C SER A 195 26.38 -42.09 -1.93
N THR A 196 26.66 -43.30 -2.41
CA THR A 196 25.81 -44.00 -3.39
C THR A 196 24.59 -44.57 -2.67
N ILE A 197 23.41 -44.28 -3.18
CA ILE A 197 22.13 -44.69 -2.65
C ILE A 197 21.53 -45.78 -3.55
N SER A 198 21.13 -46.90 -2.95
CA SER A 198 20.51 -48.00 -3.66
C SER A 198 19.07 -47.71 -4.06
N SER A 199 18.58 -48.35 -5.11
CA SER A 199 17.13 -48.38 -5.40
C SER A 199 16.35 -48.99 -4.23
N GLY A 200 15.16 -48.43 -3.93
CA GLY A 200 14.32 -48.86 -2.81
C GLY A 200 14.71 -48.26 -1.46
N THR A 201 15.66 -47.32 -1.40
CA THR A 201 16.00 -46.59 -0.16
C THR A 201 14.84 -45.69 0.24
N THR A 202 14.39 -45.81 1.50
CA THR A 202 13.36 -44.94 2.07
C THR A 202 13.85 -43.50 2.21
N VAL A 203 13.03 -42.56 1.78
CA VAL A 203 13.33 -41.13 1.81
C VAL A 203 12.50 -40.47 2.90
N ARG A 204 13.16 -39.75 3.79
CA ARG A 204 12.52 -38.88 4.78
C ARG A 204 12.39 -37.48 4.21
N ARG A 205 11.32 -36.79 4.57
CA ARG A 205 11.06 -35.42 4.18
C ARG A 205 10.71 -34.58 5.39
N ARG A 206 11.20 -33.35 5.41
CA ARG A 206 10.77 -32.27 6.33
C ARG A 206 10.37 -31.05 5.52
N TRP A 207 9.33 -30.37 5.98
CA TRP A 207 8.90 -29.11 5.41
C TRP A 207 10.01 -28.07 5.53
N ARG A 208 10.24 -27.27 4.48
CA ARG A 208 11.33 -26.26 4.43
C ARG A 208 11.29 -25.25 5.58
N PHE A 209 10.14 -25.02 6.20
CA PHE A 209 9.94 -24.06 7.29
C PHE A 209 9.68 -24.74 8.64
N TYR A 210 10.00 -26.02 8.79
CA TYR A 210 9.71 -26.80 9.99
C TYR A 210 10.34 -26.22 11.26
N ASP A 211 11.51 -25.60 11.14
CA ASP A 211 12.28 -24.99 12.23
C ASP A 211 11.69 -23.68 12.78
N LEU A 212 10.70 -23.12 12.10
CA LEU A 212 9.99 -21.91 12.54
C LEU A 212 8.88 -22.19 13.56
N PHE A 213 8.56 -23.45 13.81
CA PHE A 213 7.43 -23.88 14.62
C PHE A 213 7.87 -24.87 15.71
N ASP A 214 7.21 -24.82 16.86
CA ASP A 214 7.52 -25.68 18.00
C ASP A 214 7.14 -27.17 17.78
N GLY A 215 6.30 -27.46 16.81
CA GLY A 215 5.84 -28.81 16.45
C GLY A 215 4.90 -28.83 15.26
N ALA A 216 4.51 -30.03 14.85
CA ALA A 216 3.59 -30.24 13.74
C ALA A 216 2.16 -29.77 14.08
N PRO A 217 1.36 -29.33 13.09
CA PRO A 217 -0.05 -29.03 13.29
C PRO A 217 -0.81 -30.31 13.59
N GLY A 218 -1.82 -30.22 14.43
CA GLY A 218 -2.57 -31.35 14.94
C GLY A 218 -4.07 -31.08 15.09
N THR A 219 -4.59 -31.41 16.25
CA THR A 219 -5.96 -31.11 16.64
C THR A 219 -5.96 -30.06 17.74
N SER A 220 -6.65 -28.97 17.51
CA SER A 220 -6.74 -27.91 18.50
C SER A 220 -7.48 -28.33 19.77
N ASP A 221 -7.12 -27.70 20.87
CA ASP A 221 -7.85 -27.86 22.13
C ASP A 221 -9.32 -27.47 21.98
N TRP A 222 -9.58 -26.44 21.17
CA TRP A 222 -10.93 -26.00 20.88
C TRP A 222 -11.76 -27.08 20.17
N ALA A 223 -11.20 -27.69 19.10
CA ALA A 223 -11.88 -28.77 18.37
C ALA A 223 -12.15 -29.96 19.27
N THR A 224 -11.18 -30.35 20.09
CA THR A 224 -11.31 -31.44 21.08
C THR A 224 -12.41 -31.17 22.10
N GLN A 225 -12.45 -29.96 22.67
CA GLN A 225 -13.43 -29.57 23.68
C GLN A 225 -14.86 -29.46 23.13
N ASN A 226 -14.99 -29.08 21.87
CA ASN A 226 -16.28 -28.86 21.22
C ASN A 226 -16.74 -30.05 20.35
N GLY A 227 -15.98 -31.15 20.30
CA GLY A 227 -16.33 -32.32 19.50
C GLY A 227 -16.35 -32.06 17.98
N ARG A 228 -15.44 -31.18 17.49
CA ARG A 228 -15.41 -30.69 16.11
C ARG A 228 -14.41 -31.43 15.21
N GLY A 229 -14.19 -32.70 15.42
CA GLY A 229 -13.29 -33.53 14.62
C GLY A 229 -11.82 -33.41 15.03
N THR A 230 -10.94 -33.94 14.18
CA THR A 230 -9.49 -33.99 14.40
C THR A 230 -8.73 -33.37 13.24
N SER A 231 -7.47 -33.01 13.46
CA SER A 231 -6.56 -32.48 12.42
C SER A 231 -7.03 -31.14 11.81
N ASP A 232 -7.64 -30.30 12.66
CA ASP A 232 -8.12 -28.99 12.24
C ASP A 232 -7.00 -27.94 12.13
N GLU A 233 -5.83 -28.17 12.70
CA GLU A 233 -4.75 -27.20 12.69
C GLU A 233 -3.95 -27.21 11.37
N LEU A 234 -3.36 -26.05 11.07
CA LEU A 234 -2.39 -25.84 10.01
C LEU A 234 -1.41 -24.72 10.34
N HIS A 235 -0.25 -24.73 9.69
CA HIS A 235 0.72 -23.64 9.74
C HIS A 235 0.79 -22.94 8.38
N ILE A 236 0.95 -21.61 8.39
CA ILE A 236 1.13 -20.81 7.19
C ILE A 236 2.41 -19.98 7.34
N VAL A 237 3.21 -19.95 6.29
CA VAL A 237 4.38 -19.08 6.15
C VAL A 237 4.21 -18.23 4.90
N VAL A 238 4.32 -16.92 5.07
CA VAL A 238 4.43 -15.96 3.96
C VAL A 238 5.89 -15.59 3.81
N TYR A 239 6.44 -15.68 2.61
CA TYR A 239 7.86 -15.48 2.37
C TYR A 239 8.12 -14.69 1.09
N ASP A 240 9.31 -14.08 0.99
CA ASP A 240 9.76 -13.30 -0.16
C ASP A 240 10.55 -14.19 -1.13
N THR A 241 9.95 -14.53 -2.27
CA THR A 241 10.53 -15.46 -3.25
C THR A 241 11.70 -14.85 -4.04
N GLN A 242 11.71 -13.52 -4.21
CA GLN A 242 12.66 -12.81 -5.09
C GLN A 242 13.48 -11.75 -4.34
N GLY A 243 13.29 -11.58 -3.05
CA GLY A 243 13.97 -10.57 -2.24
C GLY A 243 13.57 -9.12 -2.54
N LYS A 244 12.47 -8.87 -3.21
CA LYS A 244 12.03 -7.51 -3.55
C LYS A 244 11.37 -6.76 -2.39
N ILE A 245 10.89 -7.50 -1.41
CA ILE A 245 10.19 -6.96 -0.23
C ILE A 245 11.18 -6.79 0.92
N SER A 246 11.87 -7.88 1.29
CA SER A 246 12.81 -7.93 2.42
C SER A 246 14.22 -7.43 2.09
N GLY A 247 14.54 -7.29 0.81
CA GLY A 247 15.92 -7.25 0.31
C GLY A 247 16.45 -8.68 0.12
N PHE A 248 17.62 -8.80 -0.49
CA PHE A 248 18.24 -10.11 -0.63
C PHE A 248 18.79 -10.57 0.72
N ASP A 249 18.13 -11.54 1.31
CA ASP A 249 18.78 -12.37 2.29
C ASP A 249 19.63 -13.39 1.52
N VAL A 250 20.92 -13.32 1.68
CA VAL A 250 21.87 -14.28 1.15
C VAL A 250 22.37 -15.11 2.32
N ASP A 251 22.34 -16.40 2.17
CA ASP A 251 22.96 -17.30 3.12
C ASP A 251 24.46 -17.05 3.24
N SER A 252 25.13 -17.70 4.19
CA SER A 252 26.57 -17.57 4.39
C SER A 252 27.41 -17.89 3.14
N ASN A 253 26.79 -18.43 2.12
CA ASN A 253 27.36 -18.92 0.87
C ASN A 253 27.05 -18.03 -0.33
N GLY A 254 26.34 -16.92 -0.11
CA GLY A 254 25.95 -15.99 -1.15
C GLY A 254 24.76 -16.46 -1.99
N GLN A 255 24.05 -17.51 -1.58
CA GLN A 255 22.80 -17.93 -2.21
C GLN A 255 21.61 -17.18 -1.62
N ARG A 256 20.61 -16.93 -2.45
CA ARG A 256 19.37 -16.28 -2.03
C ARG A 256 18.57 -17.24 -1.17
N THR A 257 18.30 -16.86 0.06
CA THR A 257 17.30 -17.53 0.90
C THR A 257 15.95 -16.87 0.70
N ASN A 258 14.90 -17.66 0.78
CA ASN A 258 13.54 -17.10 0.79
C ASN A 258 13.29 -16.50 2.16
N ALA A 259 13.40 -15.18 2.28
CA ALA A 259 13.20 -14.49 3.53
C ALA A 259 11.76 -14.64 4.02
N VAL A 260 11.59 -15.07 5.26
CA VAL A 260 10.27 -15.19 5.90
C VAL A 260 9.75 -13.80 6.22
N LEU A 261 8.53 -13.51 5.79
CA LEU A 261 7.82 -12.27 6.06
C LEU A 261 6.88 -12.40 7.25
N GLU A 262 6.08 -13.48 7.28
CA GLU A 262 5.11 -13.76 8.35
C GLU A 262 5.01 -15.25 8.61
N THR A 263 4.69 -15.60 9.87
CA THR A 263 4.41 -16.96 10.29
C THR A 263 3.12 -17.01 11.10
N PHE A 264 2.30 -18.00 10.82
CA PHE A 264 1.05 -18.23 11.54
C PHE A 264 1.01 -19.69 11.96
N ALA A 265 1.03 -19.91 13.28
CA ALA A 265 1.07 -21.23 13.87
C ALA A 265 -0.31 -21.67 14.36
N ASN A 266 -0.62 -22.96 14.20
CA ASN A 266 -1.80 -23.63 14.78
C ASN A 266 -3.11 -22.91 14.50
N LEU A 267 -3.27 -22.41 13.25
CA LEU A 267 -4.54 -21.88 12.79
C LEU A 267 -5.52 -23.02 12.51
N SER A 268 -6.81 -22.78 12.75
CA SER A 268 -7.82 -23.80 12.54
C SER A 268 -8.49 -23.70 11.18
N LYS A 269 -8.85 -24.85 10.63
CA LYS A 269 -9.71 -25.00 9.43
C LYS A 269 -11.18 -24.80 9.76
N ASN A 270 -11.57 -24.73 11.04
CA ASN A 270 -12.96 -24.54 11.47
C ASN A 270 -13.31 -23.05 11.63
N ASN A 271 -14.39 -22.61 10.99
CA ASN A 271 -14.86 -21.23 11.02
C ASN A 271 -15.33 -20.73 12.41
N LEU A 272 -15.62 -21.63 13.33
CA LEU A 272 -16.03 -21.30 14.70
C LEU A 272 -14.87 -21.37 15.70
N ALA A 273 -13.67 -21.77 15.26
CA ALA A 273 -12.54 -22.01 16.14
C ALA A 273 -12.07 -20.73 16.84
N LYS A 274 -11.72 -20.91 18.10
CA LYS A 274 -11.22 -19.83 18.95
C LYS A 274 -9.94 -20.25 19.66
N THR A 275 -9.08 -19.27 19.91
CA THR A 275 -7.91 -19.44 20.81
C THR A 275 -8.36 -19.62 22.25
N ALA A 276 -7.45 -20.02 23.13
CA ALA A 276 -7.71 -20.11 24.56
C ALA A 276 -8.13 -18.75 25.19
N GLN A 277 -7.80 -17.64 24.55
CA GLN A 277 -8.19 -16.28 24.97
C GLN A 277 -9.56 -15.86 24.45
N GLY A 278 -10.16 -16.64 23.53
CA GLY A 278 -11.46 -16.39 22.93
C GLY A 278 -11.42 -15.64 21.60
N ASP A 279 -10.24 -15.33 21.09
CA ASP A 279 -10.05 -14.71 19.77
C ASP A 279 -10.33 -15.72 18.66
N VAL A 280 -10.71 -15.24 17.48
CA VAL A 280 -10.90 -16.06 16.28
C VAL A 280 -9.60 -16.76 15.91
N ASN A 281 -9.71 -18.06 15.59
CA ASN A 281 -8.58 -18.88 15.11
C ASN A 281 -8.81 -19.51 13.73
N TYR A 282 -9.88 -19.13 13.02
CA TYR A 282 -10.13 -19.56 11.67
C TYR A 282 -9.13 -18.92 10.69
N TYR A 283 -8.40 -19.73 9.92
CA TYR A 283 -7.24 -19.27 9.19
C TYR A 283 -7.53 -18.14 8.17
N PRO A 284 -8.64 -18.16 7.37
CA PRO A 284 -8.93 -17.04 6.45
C PRO A 284 -9.15 -15.72 7.18
N GLU A 285 -9.85 -15.75 8.31
CA GLU A 285 -10.15 -14.57 9.11
C GLU A 285 -8.92 -14.05 9.85
N VAL A 286 -8.07 -14.94 10.37
CA VAL A 286 -6.79 -14.55 10.99
C VAL A 286 -5.86 -13.90 9.95
N ILE A 287 -5.78 -14.46 8.74
CA ILE A 287 -5.00 -13.86 7.63
C ILE A 287 -5.56 -12.47 7.27
N TYR A 288 -6.88 -12.35 7.12
CA TYR A 288 -7.50 -11.06 6.86
C TYR A 288 -7.16 -10.00 7.90
N LEU A 289 -7.19 -10.36 9.19
CA LEU A 289 -6.96 -9.44 10.31
C LEU A 289 -5.49 -9.12 10.55
N LYS A 290 -4.57 -10.06 10.32
CA LYS A 290 -3.18 -9.95 10.78
C LYS A 290 -2.13 -9.87 9.68
N SER A 291 -2.37 -10.45 8.48
CA SER A 291 -1.37 -10.42 7.42
C SER A 291 -1.23 -9.01 6.82
N GLU A 292 0.00 -8.54 6.65
CA GLU A 292 0.32 -7.32 5.92
C GLU A 292 0.58 -7.58 4.41
N TYR A 293 0.68 -8.86 3.97
CA TYR A 293 1.15 -9.21 2.63
C TYR A 293 0.12 -9.93 1.76
N VAL A 294 -0.79 -10.70 2.34
CA VAL A 294 -1.71 -11.53 1.56
C VAL A 294 -3.16 -11.43 2.03
N TYR A 295 -4.07 -11.67 1.09
CA TYR A 295 -5.47 -11.99 1.31
C TYR A 295 -5.70 -13.46 0.99
N TRP A 296 -6.54 -14.12 1.76
CA TRP A 296 -7.12 -15.40 1.43
C TRP A 296 -8.17 -15.22 0.32
N MET A 297 -8.12 -16.06 -0.74
CA MET A 297 -9.04 -15.97 -1.86
C MET A 297 -9.88 -17.24 -2.05
N ASP A 298 -9.33 -18.38 -1.70
CA ASP A 298 -10.03 -19.66 -1.73
C ASP A 298 -9.28 -20.71 -0.91
N HIS A 299 -9.96 -21.85 -0.71
CA HIS A 299 -9.30 -23.03 -0.17
C HIS A 299 -8.46 -23.70 -1.27
N ASN A 300 -7.39 -24.38 -0.88
CA ASN A 300 -6.54 -25.08 -1.82
C ASN A 300 -7.30 -26.26 -2.45
N THR A 301 -7.56 -26.17 -3.75
CA THR A 301 -8.25 -27.21 -4.53
C THR A 301 -7.30 -28.04 -5.41
N GLY A 302 -6.03 -27.63 -5.51
CA GLY A 302 -5.03 -28.22 -6.41
C GLY A 302 -4.46 -29.57 -5.95
N GLY A 303 -4.73 -29.99 -4.72
CA GLY A 303 -4.28 -31.26 -4.18
C GLY A 303 -5.37 -32.35 -4.26
N THR A 304 -4.96 -33.59 -4.37
CA THR A 304 -5.89 -34.74 -4.37
C THR A 304 -6.68 -34.88 -3.07
N ASN A 305 -6.30 -34.17 -2.01
CA ASN A 305 -6.87 -34.32 -0.67
C ASN A 305 -7.37 -33.01 -0.05
N TRP A 306 -7.15 -31.86 -0.69
CA TRP A 306 -7.62 -30.58 -0.20
C TRP A 306 -8.85 -30.14 -0.98
N GLY A 307 -9.98 -29.90 -0.30
CA GLY A 307 -11.20 -29.45 -0.97
C GLY A 307 -11.95 -30.54 -1.72
N THR A 308 -11.95 -31.77 -1.20
CA THR A 308 -12.88 -32.81 -1.73
C THR A 308 -14.32 -32.44 -1.40
N ASN A 309 -15.18 -32.53 -2.40
CA ASN A 309 -16.60 -32.30 -2.26
C ASN A 309 -17.23 -33.27 -1.23
N LEU A 310 -18.19 -32.81 -0.48
CA LEU A 310 -18.89 -33.59 0.54
C LEU A 310 -19.68 -34.78 -0.05
N ASP A 311 -19.98 -34.77 -1.33
CA ASP A 311 -20.64 -35.85 -2.07
C ASP A 311 -19.66 -36.84 -2.71
N GLY A 312 -18.35 -36.72 -2.45
CA GLY A 312 -17.32 -37.61 -2.99
C GLY A 312 -16.88 -37.30 -4.42
N ALA A 313 -17.27 -36.18 -5.00
CA ALA A 313 -16.75 -35.71 -6.27
C ALA A 313 -15.37 -35.07 -6.08
N THR A 314 -14.38 -35.56 -6.81
CA THR A 314 -13.04 -35.00 -6.86
C THR A 314 -13.04 -33.66 -7.58
N GLY A 315 -12.55 -32.60 -6.92
CA GLY A 315 -12.22 -31.32 -7.57
C GLY A 315 -13.30 -30.27 -7.48
N GLY A 316 -13.98 -30.17 -6.38
CA GLY A 316 -14.93 -29.10 -6.13
C GLY A 316 -14.73 -28.41 -4.77
N ASP A 317 -15.22 -27.24 -4.68
CA ASP A 317 -15.30 -26.46 -3.47
C ASP A 317 -15.89 -27.27 -2.30
N LEU A 318 -15.25 -27.21 -1.17
CA LEU A 318 -15.86 -27.61 0.09
C LEU A 318 -16.84 -26.51 0.50
N LEU A 319 -18.02 -26.57 -0.08
CA LEU A 319 -19.11 -25.70 0.29
C LEU A 319 -19.84 -26.31 1.49
N LEU A 320 -19.79 -25.61 2.58
CA LEU A 320 -20.77 -25.70 3.63
C LEU A 320 -21.71 -24.50 3.49
N ASP A 321 -22.52 -24.52 2.46
CA ASP A 321 -23.75 -23.80 2.59
C ASP A 321 -24.82 -24.82 3.04
N GLY A 322 -25.64 -24.42 3.95
CA GLY A 322 -26.63 -25.32 4.53
C GLY A 322 -27.74 -25.79 3.59
N THR A 323 -27.59 -25.80 2.27
CA THR A 323 -28.78 -26.03 1.43
C THR A 323 -28.71 -27.09 0.36
N ASP A 324 -27.61 -27.40 -0.34
CA ASP A 324 -27.69 -28.41 -1.38
C ASP A 324 -26.37 -28.97 -1.97
N GLY A 325 -25.21 -28.60 -1.45
CA GLY A 325 -23.93 -29.04 -2.03
C GLY A 325 -23.69 -28.53 -3.45
N SER A 326 -24.36 -27.48 -3.88
CA SER A 326 -24.18 -26.86 -5.18
C SER A 326 -23.01 -25.89 -5.16
N SER A 327 -22.11 -26.03 -6.14
CA SER A 327 -20.92 -25.18 -6.32
C SER A 327 -21.21 -23.69 -6.61
N SER A 328 -22.48 -23.30 -6.62
CA SER A 328 -22.91 -21.94 -6.96
C SER A 328 -23.18 -21.04 -5.76
N ASP A 329 -23.23 -21.61 -4.56
CA ASP A 329 -23.52 -20.83 -3.37
C ASP A 329 -22.21 -20.44 -2.66
N ALA A 330 -21.90 -19.18 -2.70
CA ALA A 330 -20.74 -18.55 -2.06
C ALA A 330 -20.91 -18.45 -0.52
N GLY A 331 -21.47 -19.50 0.09
CA GLY A 331 -21.60 -19.62 1.53
C GLY A 331 -20.35 -20.18 2.19
N ASP A 332 -20.37 -20.32 3.47
CA ASP A 332 -19.26 -20.69 4.34
C ASP A 332 -18.44 -21.90 3.85
N LYS A 333 -17.31 -21.64 3.22
CA LYS A 333 -16.38 -22.68 2.79
C LYS A 333 -15.52 -23.14 3.97
N VAL A 334 -15.59 -24.42 4.32
CA VAL A 334 -14.78 -25.02 5.38
C VAL A 334 -14.06 -26.26 4.85
N LEU A 335 -12.77 -26.39 5.16
CA LEU A 335 -11.97 -27.56 4.81
C LEU A 335 -12.36 -28.74 5.68
N LEU A 336 -13.27 -29.56 5.22
CA LEU A 336 -13.76 -30.73 5.94
C LEU A 336 -13.55 -32.00 5.13
N ASN A 337 -13.12 -33.08 5.78
CA ASN A 337 -13.32 -34.41 5.31
C ASN A 337 -14.45 -35.06 6.14
N ARG A 338 -15.62 -35.20 5.57
CA ARG A 338 -16.73 -35.93 6.20
C ARG A 338 -16.61 -37.41 5.88
N THR A 339 -16.33 -38.23 6.85
CA THR A 339 -16.58 -39.66 6.78
C THR A 339 -17.98 -39.92 7.32
N ASP A 340 -18.98 -39.77 6.46
CA ASP A 340 -20.31 -40.24 6.80
C ASP A 340 -20.44 -41.74 6.42
N SER A 341 -20.74 -42.58 7.39
CA SER A 341 -20.88 -44.02 7.19
C SER A 341 -22.28 -44.44 6.76
N GLY A 342 -23.11 -43.50 6.38
CA GLY A 342 -24.46 -43.90 6.04
C GLY A 342 -25.39 -42.85 5.51
N GLY A 343 -25.29 -42.48 4.27
CA GLY A 343 -26.37 -41.73 3.66
C GLY A 343 -26.00 -41.06 2.36
N SER A 344 -26.68 -41.38 1.33
CA SER A 344 -26.62 -40.85 -0.03
C SER A 344 -27.45 -39.58 -0.19
N ASP A 345 -27.59 -38.76 0.80
CA ASP A 345 -28.44 -37.58 0.73
C ASP A 345 -27.59 -36.31 0.59
N ALA A 346 -27.30 -36.01 -0.67
CA ALA A 346 -27.03 -34.64 -1.09
C ALA A 346 -28.26 -33.79 -0.73
N GLY A 347 -28.17 -32.91 0.25
CA GLY A 347 -29.26 -32.03 0.65
C GLY A 347 -29.55 -31.94 2.15
N ASP A 348 -28.91 -32.74 2.98
CA ASP A 348 -29.01 -32.52 4.41
C ASP A 348 -28.07 -31.37 4.83
N ASN A 349 -28.64 -30.40 5.48
CA ASN A 349 -27.92 -29.37 6.23
C ASN A 349 -26.76 -30.02 6.95
N ILE A 350 -25.54 -29.76 6.52
CA ILE A 350 -24.36 -30.19 7.22
C ILE A 350 -24.31 -29.32 8.46
N ASP A 351 -24.95 -29.81 9.50
CA ASP A 351 -24.82 -29.25 10.81
C ASP A 351 -23.35 -29.38 11.20
N LEU A 352 -22.62 -28.26 11.18
CA LEU A 352 -21.27 -28.16 11.70
C LEU A 352 -21.18 -28.68 13.15
N GLU A 353 -22.32 -28.88 13.80
CA GLU A 353 -22.43 -29.36 15.16
C GLU A 353 -22.38 -30.89 15.28
N SER A 354 -22.71 -31.64 14.24
CA SER A 354 -22.72 -33.10 14.33
C SER A 354 -22.19 -33.78 13.07
N GLY A 355 -21.08 -34.50 13.17
CA GLY A 355 -20.65 -35.43 12.15
C GLY A 355 -19.29 -35.20 11.48
N ILE A 356 -18.54 -34.16 11.86
CA ILE A 356 -17.16 -34.02 11.38
C ILE A 356 -16.26 -34.97 12.19
N SER A 357 -15.69 -35.98 11.54
CA SER A 357 -14.74 -36.86 12.19
C SER A 357 -13.29 -36.43 12.02
N ALA A 358 -12.94 -35.84 10.88
CA ALA A 358 -11.61 -35.29 10.60
C ALA A 358 -11.66 -34.24 9.48
N TYR A 359 -10.74 -33.27 9.53
CA TYR A 359 -10.53 -32.33 8.43
C TYR A 359 -9.70 -32.96 7.32
N VAL A 360 -9.77 -32.38 6.12
CA VAL A 360 -8.98 -32.83 4.98
C VAL A 360 -7.49 -32.87 5.36
N ALA A 361 -6.89 -34.02 5.17
CA ALA A 361 -5.47 -34.23 5.33
C ALA A 361 -4.77 -33.93 4.00
N VAL A 362 -3.84 -32.96 4.02
CA VAL A 362 -2.89 -32.74 2.94
C VAL A 362 -1.52 -33.12 3.50
N ASP A 363 -1.06 -34.30 3.08
CA ASP A 363 0.14 -34.92 3.65
C ASP A 363 1.45 -34.34 3.07
N THR A 364 1.34 -33.40 2.13
CA THR A 364 2.47 -32.66 1.55
C THR A 364 2.30 -31.17 1.80
N PRO A 365 3.38 -30.39 2.01
CA PRO A 365 3.30 -28.95 2.07
C PRO A 365 2.80 -28.39 0.73
N THR A 366 1.92 -27.39 0.79
CA THR A 366 1.51 -26.67 -0.41
C THR A 366 2.31 -25.38 -0.54
N ILE A 367 2.61 -24.99 -1.77
CA ILE A 367 3.37 -23.78 -2.10
C ILE A 367 2.61 -23.03 -3.19
N SER A 368 2.29 -21.78 -2.93
CA SER A 368 1.66 -20.87 -3.88
C SER A 368 2.56 -19.64 -4.05
N GLU A 369 3.19 -19.52 -5.22
CA GLU A 369 3.96 -18.32 -5.59
C GLU A 369 3.06 -17.38 -6.38
N LEU A 370 2.93 -16.13 -5.92
CA LEU A 370 2.02 -15.18 -6.54
C LEU A 370 2.63 -14.57 -7.81
N ALA A 371 1.79 -14.36 -8.81
CA ALA A 371 2.17 -13.75 -10.09
C ALA A 371 1.04 -12.88 -10.66
N GLY A 372 1.28 -12.22 -11.81
CA GLY A 372 0.27 -11.39 -12.48
C GLY A 372 0.04 -10.02 -11.86
N GLY A 373 0.82 -9.64 -10.83
CA GLY A 373 0.82 -8.27 -10.33
C GLY A 373 1.46 -7.30 -11.31
N THR A 374 0.81 -6.16 -11.56
CA THR A 374 1.28 -5.14 -12.51
C THR A 374 1.36 -3.76 -11.88
N ASP A 375 2.37 -3.00 -12.28
CA ASP A 375 2.49 -1.57 -11.99
C ASP A 375 2.00 -0.75 -13.18
N ASP A 376 1.39 0.40 -12.90
CA ASP A 376 1.11 1.41 -13.91
C ASP A 376 1.37 2.82 -13.35
N TYR A 377 2.34 3.49 -13.92
CA TYR A 377 2.72 4.86 -13.59
C TYR A 377 2.35 5.86 -14.69
N ALA A 378 1.79 5.37 -15.80
CA ALA A 378 1.33 6.19 -16.93
C ALA A 378 -0.15 6.60 -16.75
N VAL A 379 -0.45 7.16 -15.56
CA VAL A 379 -1.81 7.58 -15.20
C VAL A 379 -2.31 8.72 -16.07
N THR A 380 -3.56 8.64 -16.49
CA THR A 380 -4.25 9.67 -17.26
C THR A 380 -4.80 10.80 -16.38
N ALA A 381 -5.06 11.97 -16.95
CA ALA A 381 -5.69 13.09 -16.24
C ALA A 381 -7.05 12.70 -15.64
N GLY A 382 -7.81 11.83 -16.30
CA GLY A 382 -9.09 11.33 -15.78
C GLY A 382 -8.94 10.50 -14.51
N GLU A 383 -7.98 9.58 -14.47
CA GLU A 383 -7.67 8.74 -13.29
C GLU A 383 -7.16 9.59 -12.13
N ILE A 384 -6.27 10.56 -12.42
CA ILE A 384 -5.78 11.52 -11.42
C ILE A 384 -6.97 12.31 -10.83
N LYS A 385 -7.89 12.76 -11.69
CA LYS A 385 -9.09 13.48 -11.24
C LYS A 385 -9.95 12.64 -10.30
N LEU A 386 -10.23 11.39 -10.66
CA LEU A 386 -11.03 10.48 -9.83
C LEU A 386 -10.40 10.26 -8.44
N ALA A 387 -9.07 10.22 -8.38
CA ALA A 387 -8.36 10.10 -7.12
C ALA A 387 -8.42 11.39 -6.28
N TYR A 388 -8.27 12.58 -6.90
CA TYR A 388 -8.46 13.85 -6.19
C TYR A 388 -9.92 14.06 -5.77
N ASP A 389 -10.90 13.54 -6.50
CA ASP A 389 -12.31 13.63 -6.14
C ASP A 389 -12.65 12.88 -4.81
N LYS A 390 -11.77 11.96 -4.35
CA LYS A 390 -11.88 11.36 -3.01
C LYS A 390 -11.71 12.36 -1.87
N PHE A 391 -11.11 13.51 -2.15
CA PHE A 391 -10.98 14.61 -1.20
C PHE A 391 -12.17 15.59 -1.19
N LEU A 392 -13.22 15.38 -1.99
CA LEU A 392 -14.35 16.32 -2.08
C LEU A 392 -15.20 16.40 -0.82
N ASP A 393 -15.24 15.34 -0.02
CA ASP A 393 -16.03 15.33 1.21
C ASP A 393 -15.40 16.24 2.26
N THR A 394 -16.13 17.32 2.60
CA THR A 394 -15.70 18.31 3.60
C THR A 394 -16.20 17.99 5.00
N GLU A 395 -17.09 17.00 5.14
CA GLU A 395 -17.65 16.65 6.44
C GLU A 395 -16.79 15.61 7.18
N SER A 396 -16.27 14.62 6.43
CA SER A 396 -15.43 13.55 6.99
C SER A 396 -13.93 13.82 6.86
N LEU A 397 -13.51 14.62 5.87
CA LEU A 397 -12.10 14.85 5.55
C LEU A 397 -11.69 16.31 5.73
N ASP A 398 -10.76 16.53 6.65
CA ASP A 398 -10.11 17.83 6.83
C ASP A 398 -8.82 17.90 6.03
N ILE A 399 -8.74 18.80 5.07
CA ILE A 399 -7.52 19.13 4.30
C ILE A 399 -7.42 20.65 4.13
N ASN A 400 -6.18 21.16 4.04
CA ASN A 400 -5.93 22.59 3.96
C ASN A 400 -5.03 22.98 2.79
N LEU A 401 -4.12 22.07 2.39
CA LEU A 401 -3.09 22.30 1.39
C LEU A 401 -3.12 21.13 0.38
N VAL A 402 -3.50 21.39 -0.86
CA VAL A 402 -3.57 20.38 -1.93
C VAL A 402 -2.30 20.47 -2.77
N LEU A 403 -1.53 19.38 -2.83
CA LEU A 403 -0.28 19.29 -3.58
C LEU A 403 -0.58 18.81 -4.99
N GLY A 404 -0.10 19.52 -6.00
CA GLY A 404 -0.27 19.15 -7.40
C GLY A 404 0.63 17.99 -7.87
N GLY A 405 1.65 17.66 -7.10
CA GLY A 405 2.60 16.63 -7.53
C GLY A 405 3.43 17.07 -8.75
N ARG A 406 3.56 16.18 -9.72
CA ARG A 406 4.26 16.47 -10.97
C ARG A 406 3.59 17.62 -11.73
N GLY A 407 4.38 18.60 -12.17
CA GLY A 407 3.89 19.66 -13.03
C GLY A 407 3.37 19.09 -14.35
N GLY A 408 2.17 19.52 -14.77
CA GLY A 408 1.49 18.98 -15.94
C GLY A 408 0.75 17.65 -15.75
N GLY A 409 0.81 17.07 -14.55
CA GLY A 409 0.07 15.83 -14.26
C GLY A 409 0.51 14.64 -15.11
N ASP A 410 -0.30 14.27 -16.10
CA ASP A 410 -0.05 13.16 -17.02
C ASP A 410 0.91 13.49 -18.18
N GLY A 411 1.13 14.78 -18.47
CA GLY A 411 1.96 15.23 -19.59
C GLY A 411 3.05 16.22 -19.20
N ASP A 412 3.88 16.61 -20.18
CA ASP A 412 4.97 17.57 -20.04
C ASP A 412 4.84 18.71 -21.09
N THR A 413 3.66 19.31 -21.12
CA THR A 413 3.28 20.38 -22.04
C THR A 413 2.39 21.42 -21.35
N SER A 414 2.27 22.62 -21.94
CA SER A 414 1.37 23.67 -21.44
C SER A 414 -0.10 23.25 -21.42
N SER A 415 -0.54 22.44 -22.38
CA SER A 415 -1.92 21.92 -22.42
C SER A 415 -2.20 20.90 -21.30
N ALA A 416 -1.27 20.00 -21.02
CA ALA A 416 -1.37 19.07 -19.88
C ALA A 416 -1.36 19.84 -18.56
N GLN A 417 -0.52 20.88 -18.45
CA GLN A 417 -0.47 21.79 -17.32
C GLN A 417 -1.82 22.47 -17.06
N ASP A 418 -2.46 23.02 -18.11
CA ASP A 418 -3.78 23.66 -17.99
C ASP A 418 -4.85 22.67 -17.52
N THR A 419 -4.87 21.47 -18.09
CA THR A 419 -5.78 20.39 -17.68
C THR A 419 -5.59 20.04 -16.21
N HIS A 420 -4.34 19.85 -15.77
CA HIS A 420 -4.01 19.49 -14.39
C HIS A 420 -4.37 20.60 -13.40
N VAL A 421 -4.02 21.85 -13.70
CA VAL A 421 -4.37 23.01 -12.85
C VAL A 421 -5.88 23.20 -12.79
N THR A 422 -6.59 23.05 -13.91
CA THR A 422 -8.06 23.16 -13.94
C THR A 422 -8.70 22.12 -13.01
N MET A 423 -8.24 20.88 -13.06
CA MET A 423 -8.73 19.80 -12.21
C MET A 423 -8.52 20.09 -10.70
N ILE A 424 -7.34 20.56 -10.32
CA ILE A 424 -7.06 20.93 -8.92
C ILE A 424 -7.87 22.17 -8.53
N THR A 425 -8.00 23.15 -9.44
CA THR A 425 -8.82 24.35 -9.20
C THR A 425 -10.28 23.98 -8.95
N ASP A 426 -10.85 23.06 -9.72
CA ASP A 426 -12.21 22.55 -9.53
C ASP A 426 -12.40 21.94 -8.14
N LEU A 427 -11.42 21.18 -7.65
CA LEU A 427 -11.45 20.60 -6.31
C LEU A 427 -11.47 21.70 -5.24
N VAL A 428 -10.48 22.61 -5.28
CA VAL A 428 -10.33 23.61 -4.21
C VAL A 428 -11.44 24.66 -4.22
N GLU A 429 -12.03 24.98 -5.37
CA GLU A 429 -13.16 25.89 -5.48
C GLU A 429 -14.50 25.26 -5.07
N LYS A 430 -14.66 23.95 -5.24
CA LYS A 430 -15.80 23.21 -4.69
C LYS A 430 -15.73 23.13 -3.17
N ARG A 431 -14.56 22.80 -2.63
CA ARG A 431 -14.35 22.70 -1.17
C ARG A 431 -14.37 24.06 -0.47
N ARG A 432 -13.61 25.04 -0.99
CA ARG A 432 -13.43 26.40 -0.41
C ARG A 432 -12.79 26.44 0.98
N ASP A 433 -12.21 25.35 1.45
CA ASP A 433 -11.52 25.23 2.74
C ASP A 433 -10.03 24.93 2.63
N CYS A 434 -9.50 24.85 1.40
CA CYS A 434 -8.12 24.51 1.11
C CYS A 434 -7.53 25.37 -0.02
N VAL A 435 -6.20 25.29 -0.17
CA VAL A 435 -5.43 25.96 -1.22
C VAL A 435 -4.61 24.93 -2.00
N GLY A 436 -4.63 25.00 -3.33
CA GLY A 436 -3.87 24.15 -4.23
C GLY A 436 -2.52 24.76 -4.61
N PHE A 437 -1.49 23.92 -4.72
CA PHE A 437 -0.11 24.31 -5.06
C PHE A 437 0.36 23.52 -6.27
N VAL A 438 0.84 24.19 -7.31
CA VAL A 438 1.28 23.56 -8.55
C VAL A 438 2.58 24.18 -9.05
N SER A 439 3.51 23.32 -9.50
CA SER A 439 4.74 23.71 -10.18
C SER A 439 4.55 23.69 -11.70
N PRO A 440 5.35 24.39 -12.52
CA PRO A 440 5.30 24.30 -13.97
C PRO A 440 5.64 22.88 -14.45
N TYR A 441 5.24 22.51 -15.68
CA TYR A 441 5.67 21.25 -16.25
C TYR A 441 7.19 21.18 -16.40
N ARG A 442 7.75 19.98 -16.33
CA ARG A 442 9.21 19.77 -16.14
C ARG A 442 10.07 20.43 -17.21
N SER A 443 9.73 20.21 -18.49
CA SER A 443 10.52 20.75 -19.62
C SER A 443 10.42 22.27 -19.77
N ALA A 444 9.56 22.94 -19.04
CA ALA A 444 9.55 24.41 -19.00
C ALA A 444 10.86 24.98 -18.45
N THR A 445 11.49 24.27 -17.51
CA THR A 445 12.72 24.75 -16.83
C THR A 445 13.88 23.77 -16.86
N VAL A 446 13.64 22.46 -16.73
CA VAL A 446 14.67 21.42 -16.71
C VAL A 446 15.16 21.14 -18.13
N GLY A 447 16.49 21.23 -18.31
CA GLY A 447 17.12 21.04 -19.64
C GLY A 447 17.17 22.30 -20.51
N VAL A 448 16.54 23.41 -20.08
CA VAL A 448 16.59 24.69 -20.79
C VAL A 448 17.75 25.53 -20.24
N THR A 449 18.63 26.02 -21.12
CA THR A 449 19.84 26.72 -20.71
C THR A 449 19.69 28.25 -20.60
N SER A 450 18.72 28.83 -21.32
CA SER A 450 18.46 30.26 -21.33
C SER A 450 17.45 30.65 -20.26
N THR A 451 17.82 31.52 -19.33
CA THR A 451 16.92 32.06 -18.29
C THR A 451 15.73 32.83 -18.88
N ILE A 452 15.94 33.54 -19.98
CA ILE A 452 14.88 34.26 -20.69
C ILE A 452 13.85 33.26 -21.24
N THR A 453 14.31 32.16 -21.83
CA THR A 453 13.44 31.09 -22.36
C THR A 453 12.72 30.39 -21.22
N GLN A 454 13.40 30.08 -20.11
CA GLN A 454 12.79 29.49 -18.91
C GLN A 454 11.68 30.39 -18.37
N SER A 455 11.94 31.71 -18.23
CA SER A 455 10.94 32.68 -17.79
C SER A 455 9.71 32.73 -18.71
N ALA A 456 9.92 32.69 -20.02
CA ALA A 456 8.84 32.66 -21.00
C ALA A 456 8.02 31.35 -20.92
N ASN A 457 8.69 30.20 -20.84
CA ASN A 457 8.03 28.90 -20.72
C ASN A 457 7.22 28.77 -19.42
N VAL A 458 7.76 29.23 -18.29
CA VAL A 458 7.03 29.21 -17.01
C VAL A 458 5.81 30.13 -17.08
N LYS A 459 5.92 31.29 -17.71
CA LYS A 459 4.77 32.17 -17.94
C LYS A 459 3.72 31.48 -18.83
N GLU A 460 4.14 30.86 -19.94
CA GLU A 460 3.26 30.11 -20.85
C GLU A 460 2.55 28.96 -20.14
N ALA A 461 3.25 28.24 -19.25
CA ALA A 461 2.68 27.13 -18.48
C ALA A 461 1.43 27.52 -17.68
N PHE A 462 1.32 28.78 -17.27
CA PHE A 462 0.23 29.26 -16.43
C PHE A 462 -0.68 30.32 -17.12
N ASP A 463 -0.39 30.71 -18.35
CA ASP A 463 -1.18 31.76 -19.06
C ASP A 463 -2.64 31.33 -19.29
N LEU A 464 -2.89 30.08 -19.61
CA LEU A 464 -4.23 29.52 -19.85
C LEU A 464 -4.94 29.06 -18.57
N CYS A 465 -4.19 28.87 -17.49
CA CYS A 465 -4.71 28.33 -16.24
C CYS A 465 -5.78 29.25 -15.60
N PRO A 466 -6.81 28.63 -14.97
CA PRO A 466 -7.89 29.37 -14.32
C PRO A 466 -7.41 30.41 -13.32
N SER A 467 -8.14 31.52 -13.25
CA SER A 467 -7.89 32.56 -12.24
C SER A 467 -8.62 32.22 -10.95
N SER A 468 -7.88 31.82 -9.93
CA SER A 468 -8.44 31.49 -8.61
C SER A 468 -7.60 32.01 -7.47
N SER A 469 -8.24 32.48 -6.41
CA SER A 469 -7.55 32.83 -5.18
C SER A 469 -7.23 31.61 -4.29
N TYR A 470 -7.70 30.44 -4.67
CA TYR A 470 -7.43 29.16 -3.98
C TYR A 470 -6.29 28.37 -4.61
N MET A 471 -5.56 28.96 -5.58
CA MET A 471 -4.42 28.33 -6.23
C MET A 471 -3.16 29.15 -6.05
N VAL A 472 -2.02 28.46 -5.98
CA VAL A 472 -0.67 29.04 -5.85
C VAL A 472 0.25 28.37 -6.86
N PHE A 473 0.97 29.17 -7.65
CA PHE A 473 1.93 28.72 -8.66
C PHE A 473 3.35 29.06 -8.22
N ASP A 474 4.27 28.10 -8.29
CA ASP A 474 5.70 28.32 -8.13
C ASP A 474 6.43 28.34 -9.50
N SER A 475 7.73 28.62 -9.49
CA SER A 475 8.47 28.89 -10.74
C SER A 475 9.50 27.83 -11.12
N SER A 476 9.73 26.78 -10.31
CA SER A 476 10.96 26.02 -10.49
C SER A 476 10.91 24.58 -9.98
N TYR A 477 11.97 23.83 -10.32
CA TYR A 477 12.33 22.54 -9.75
C TYR A 477 13.59 22.68 -8.92
N LYS A 478 13.65 21.99 -7.78
CA LYS A 478 14.88 21.88 -6.98
C LYS A 478 15.66 20.62 -7.34
N TYR A 479 16.98 20.71 -7.34
CA TYR A 479 17.88 19.59 -7.48
C TYR A 479 18.23 19.05 -6.10
N MET A 480 17.93 17.77 -5.87
CA MET A 480 18.16 17.12 -4.59
C MET A 480 18.67 15.69 -4.78
N TYR A 481 19.23 15.13 -3.71
CA TYR A 481 19.69 13.75 -3.68
C TYR A 481 18.54 12.78 -3.39
N ASP A 482 18.38 11.79 -4.26
CA ASP A 482 17.49 10.65 -4.08
C ASP A 482 18.27 9.52 -3.41
N LYS A 483 18.10 9.37 -2.09
CA LYS A 483 18.82 8.37 -1.29
C LYS A 483 18.37 6.93 -1.55
N TYR A 484 17.22 6.73 -2.21
CA TYR A 484 16.68 5.40 -2.51
C TYR A 484 17.26 4.81 -3.79
N ASN A 485 17.61 5.67 -4.76
CA ASN A 485 18.16 5.28 -6.06
C ASN A 485 19.62 5.72 -6.25
N ASP A 486 20.25 6.34 -5.24
CA ASP A 486 21.63 6.86 -5.26
C ASP A 486 21.90 7.80 -6.46
N VAL A 487 20.97 8.71 -6.73
CA VAL A 487 21.10 9.67 -7.84
C VAL A 487 20.60 11.06 -7.44
N PHE A 488 21.06 12.07 -8.16
CA PHE A 488 20.53 13.41 -8.02
C PHE A 488 19.43 13.69 -9.03
N ARG A 489 18.30 14.27 -8.59
CA ARG A 489 17.13 14.52 -9.44
C ARG A 489 16.60 15.95 -9.28
N PHE A 490 15.95 16.43 -10.34
CA PHE A 490 15.08 17.59 -10.27
C PHE A 490 13.68 17.18 -9.87
N VAL A 491 13.13 17.78 -8.81
CA VAL A 491 11.79 17.53 -8.29
C VAL A 491 10.98 18.82 -8.20
N PRO A 492 9.65 18.78 -8.40
CA PRO A 492 8.81 19.98 -8.36
C PRO A 492 8.77 20.59 -6.96
N MET A 493 8.50 21.88 -6.87
CA MET A 493 8.57 22.64 -5.61
C MET A 493 7.24 22.84 -4.92
N ASN A 494 6.13 22.42 -5.50
CA ASN A 494 4.80 22.64 -4.88
C ASN A 494 4.68 22.00 -3.50
N GLY A 495 5.30 20.85 -3.28
CA GLY A 495 5.38 20.23 -1.95
C GLY A 495 6.12 21.09 -0.92
N ASP A 496 7.24 21.72 -1.33
CA ASP A 496 7.97 22.65 -0.48
C ASP A 496 7.18 23.94 -0.23
N THR A 497 6.56 24.51 -1.28
CA THR A 497 5.79 25.75 -1.16
C THR A 497 4.60 25.60 -0.22
N ALA A 498 3.88 24.47 -0.33
CA ALA A 498 2.83 24.11 0.63
C ALA A 498 3.40 23.83 2.02
N GLY A 499 4.54 23.14 2.09
CA GLY A 499 5.25 22.87 3.34
C GLY A 499 5.70 24.15 4.08
N LEU A 500 6.12 25.18 3.34
CA LEU A 500 6.44 26.48 3.93
C LEU A 500 5.21 27.16 4.54
N CYS A 501 4.02 26.97 3.98
CA CYS A 501 2.78 27.39 4.61
C CYS A 501 2.54 26.66 5.94
N ALA A 502 2.68 25.33 5.97
CA ALA A 502 2.55 24.54 7.19
C ALA A 502 3.63 24.90 8.23
N PHE A 503 4.87 25.15 7.81
CA PHE A 503 5.94 25.63 8.68
C PHE A 503 5.62 27.01 9.28
N THR A 504 5.04 27.91 8.48
CA THR A 504 4.63 29.24 8.93
C THR A 504 3.57 29.13 10.01
N ASP A 505 2.61 28.22 9.90
CA ASP A 505 1.58 27.98 10.91
C ASP A 505 2.18 27.53 12.25
N ARG A 506 3.24 26.73 12.20
CA ARG A 506 3.91 26.23 13.39
C ARG A 506 4.73 27.28 14.13
N VAL A 507 5.38 28.21 13.40
CA VAL A 507 6.26 29.23 14.00
C VAL A 507 5.57 30.55 14.25
N ASN A 508 4.46 30.81 13.56
CA ASN A 508 3.66 32.02 13.65
C ASN A 508 2.18 31.64 13.59
N ASP A 509 1.46 32.18 12.62
CA ASP A 509 0.03 31.89 12.35
C ASP A 509 -0.19 31.82 10.83
N ALA A 510 -1.31 31.25 10.40
CA ALA A 510 -1.66 31.02 8.99
C ALA A 510 -1.77 32.31 8.15
N TRP A 511 -1.94 33.46 8.77
CA TRP A 511 -2.03 34.77 8.11
C TRP A 511 -0.69 35.48 7.95
N PHE A 512 0.42 34.85 8.33
CA PHE A 512 1.73 35.35 7.97
C PHE A 512 2.15 34.86 6.60
N SER A 513 2.88 35.69 5.85
CA SER A 513 3.42 35.30 4.55
C SER A 513 4.42 34.16 4.69
N PRO A 514 4.30 33.06 3.91
CA PRO A 514 5.28 31.98 3.91
C PRO A 514 6.58 32.34 3.18
N ALA A 515 6.62 33.49 2.50
CA ALA A 515 7.76 33.93 1.71
C ALA A 515 8.78 34.72 2.51
N GLY A 516 9.96 34.90 1.92
CA GLY A 516 11.03 35.76 2.44
C GLY A 516 12.08 35.02 3.26
N TYR A 517 13.13 35.72 3.64
CA TYR A 517 14.33 35.15 4.29
C TYR A 517 14.06 34.49 5.64
N ASN A 518 13.05 34.92 6.37
CA ASN A 518 12.78 34.39 7.70
C ASN A 518 12.00 33.04 7.69
N ARG A 519 11.15 32.81 6.71
CA ARG A 519 10.23 31.67 6.67
C ARG A 519 10.26 30.91 5.34
N GLY A 520 10.68 31.55 4.26
CA GLY A 520 10.64 30.99 2.92
C GLY A 520 11.84 30.13 2.50
N ASN A 521 12.69 29.70 3.44
CA ASN A 521 13.83 28.85 3.12
C ASN A 521 13.43 27.43 2.79
N VAL A 522 13.79 26.98 1.58
CA VAL A 522 13.49 25.63 1.06
C VAL A 522 14.53 24.63 1.56
N ARG A 523 14.06 23.52 2.09
CA ARG A 523 14.89 22.45 2.64
C ARG A 523 15.44 21.53 1.55
N GLY A 524 16.65 21.02 1.73
CA GLY A 524 17.25 19.99 0.88
C GLY A 524 17.52 20.39 -0.57
N ALA A 525 17.45 21.67 -0.93
CA ALA A 525 17.72 22.15 -2.27
C ALA A 525 19.23 22.45 -2.47
N ILE A 526 19.85 21.74 -3.42
CA ILE A 526 21.26 21.97 -3.79
C ILE A 526 21.36 23.11 -4.80
N LYS A 527 20.50 23.12 -5.80
CA LYS A 527 20.36 24.16 -6.82
C LYS A 527 18.94 24.16 -7.39
N LEU A 528 18.59 25.21 -8.12
CA LEU A 528 17.36 25.31 -8.88
C LEU A 528 17.58 24.97 -10.36
N SER A 529 16.55 24.44 -11.04
CA SER A 529 16.54 24.30 -12.50
C SER A 529 16.52 25.67 -13.19
N PHE A 530 15.84 26.63 -12.56
CA PHE A 530 15.69 28.02 -13.00
C PHE A 530 15.91 28.96 -11.82
N ASN A 531 16.92 29.82 -11.90
CA ASN A 531 17.18 30.88 -10.92
C ASN A 531 16.86 32.24 -11.56
N PRO A 532 15.67 32.82 -11.34
CA PRO A 532 15.22 34.01 -12.05
C PRO A 532 16.01 35.28 -11.65
N THR A 533 16.40 36.07 -12.65
CA THR A 533 16.97 37.39 -12.46
C THR A 533 15.91 38.36 -11.91
N LYS A 534 16.31 39.61 -11.57
CA LYS A 534 15.36 40.62 -11.09
C LYS A 534 14.26 40.90 -12.13
N ALA A 535 14.61 41.00 -13.41
CA ALA A 535 13.67 41.27 -14.49
C ALA A 535 12.71 40.06 -14.71
N ASP A 536 13.25 38.84 -14.61
CA ASP A 536 12.44 37.63 -14.70
C ASP A 536 11.44 37.55 -13.53
N ARG A 537 11.88 37.86 -12.31
CA ARG A 537 10.99 37.89 -11.12
C ARG A 537 9.84 38.88 -11.28
N ASP A 538 10.13 40.08 -11.82
CA ASP A 538 9.10 41.09 -12.07
C ASP A 538 8.09 40.60 -13.11
N THR A 539 8.53 39.86 -14.14
CA THR A 539 7.68 39.27 -15.18
C THR A 539 6.83 38.14 -14.60
N LEU A 540 7.43 37.18 -13.89
CA LEU A 540 6.74 36.05 -13.28
C LEU A 540 5.71 36.51 -12.24
N TYR A 541 6.07 37.49 -11.42
CA TYR A 541 5.18 37.99 -10.38
C TYR A 541 3.95 38.73 -10.95
N ARG A 542 4.10 39.39 -12.11
CA ARG A 542 2.96 39.93 -12.87
C ARG A 542 2.09 38.83 -13.47
N ALA A 543 2.70 37.70 -13.84
CA ALA A 543 2.01 36.50 -14.35
C ALA A 543 1.44 35.61 -13.25
N ARG A 544 1.34 36.07 -12.01
CA ARG A 544 0.79 35.33 -10.84
C ARG A 544 1.65 34.16 -10.36
N VAL A 545 2.88 34.05 -10.81
CA VAL A 545 3.83 33.00 -10.44
C VAL A 545 4.75 33.49 -9.33
N ASN A 546 4.91 32.70 -8.28
CA ASN A 546 5.79 33.03 -7.16
C ASN A 546 7.22 32.60 -7.50
N PRO A 547 8.18 33.52 -7.65
CA PRO A 547 9.54 33.15 -7.96
C PRO A 547 10.21 32.48 -6.76
N VAL A 548 10.90 31.40 -7.04
CA VAL A 548 11.85 30.77 -6.09
C VAL A 548 13.25 31.13 -6.54
N VAL A 549 14.08 31.63 -5.62
CA VAL A 549 15.36 32.26 -5.94
C VAL A 549 16.45 31.71 -5.05
N ASN A 550 17.60 31.41 -5.63
CA ASN A 550 18.80 31.10 -4.87
C ASN A 550 19.63 32.39 -4.66
N PHE A 551 19.66 32.89 -3.44
CA PHE A 551 20.43 34.05 -3.07
C PHE A 551 21.77 33.64 -2.47
N PRO A 552 22.88 34.28 -2.89
CA PRO A 552 24.19 34.05 -2.28
C PRO A 552 24.16 34.26 -0.75
N GLY A 553 24.58 33.25 -0.01
CA GLY A 553 24.63 33.31 1.47
C GLY A 553 23.30 33.10 2.18
N GLN A 554 22.16 33.03 1.45
CA GLN A 554 20.83 32.82 2.04
C GLN A 554 20.20 31.48 1.59
N GLY A 555 20.74 30.86 0.53
CA GLY A 555 20.21 29.63 -0.02
C GLY A 555 18.96 29.84 -0.90
N VAL A 556 18.18 28.79 -1.08
CA VAL A 556 16.98 28.79 -1.90
C VAL A 556 15.79 29.29 -1.07
N VAL A 557 15.12 30.32 -1.57
CA VAL A 557 14.05 31.03 -0.86
C VAL A 557 12.84 31.25 -1.77
N LEU A 558 11.65 30.98 -1.24
CA LEU A 558 10.39 31.43 -1.85
C LEU A 558 10.30 32.96 -1.72
N PHE A 559 10.25 33.65 -2.85
CA PHE A 559 10.31 35.11 -2.92
C PHE A 559 9.06 35.76 -3.55
N GLY A 560 7.90 35.16 -3.26
CA GLY A 560 6.59 35.64 -3.69
C GLY A 560 5.49 35.02 -2.86
N ASP A 561 4.37 35.71 -2.72
CA ASP A 561 3.23 35.30 -1.89
C ASP A 561 1.87 35.53 -2.60
N LYS A 562 1.86 35.46 -3.94
CA LYS A 562 0.65 35.62 -4.73
C LYS A 562 -0.16 34.33 -4.87
N THR A 563 -1.48 34.50 -4.87
CA THR A 563 -2.41 33.49 -5.41
C THR A 563 -2.52 33.60 -6.94
N ALA A 564 -3.15 32.64 -7.57
CA ALA A 564 -3.40 32.65 -9.02
C ALA A 564 -4.51 33.61 -9.46
N LEU A 565 -4.99 34.50 -8.59
CA LEU A 565 -6.03 35.46 -8.90
C LEU A 565 -5.51 36.56 -9.86
N ALA A 566 -6.17 36.70 -11.02
CA ALA A 566 -5.79 37.65 -12.05
C ALA A 566 -6.24 39.09 -11.71
N LYS A 567 -7.36 39.24 -11.03
CA LYS A 567 -7.91 40.56 -10.66
C LYS A 567 -7.23 41.08 -9.39
N PRO A 568 -6.85 42.36 -9.33
CA PRO A 568 -6.37 42.98 -8.09
C PRO A 568 -7.42 42.87 -6.99
N SER A 569 -7.06 42.22 -5.88
CA SER A 569 -7.94 42.02 -4.71
C SER A 569 -7.07 41.76 -3.49
N ALA A 570 -7.62 41.90 -2.30
CA ALA A 570 -6.95 41.46 -1.08
C ALA A 570 -6.63 39.96 -1.10
N PHE A 571 -7.44 39.16 -1.80
CA PHE A 571 -7.27 37.71 -1.96
C PHE A 571 -6.22 37.33 -3.02
N ASP A 572 -5.52 38.27 -3.63
CA ASP A 572 -4.37 37.98 -4.49
C ASP A 572 -3.11 37.60 -3.70
N ARG A 573 -3.22 37.51 -2.36
CA ARG A 573 -2.15 37.12 -1.42
C ARG A 573 -2.46 35.83 -0.71
N ILE A 574 -1.46 34.94 -0.62
CA ILE A 574 -1.57 33.64 0.05
C ILE A 574 -1.98 33.83 1.52
N ASN A 575 -1.31 34.71 2.23
CA ASN A 575 -1.56 34.96 3.64
C ASN A 575 -3.00 35.46 3.91
N VAL A 576 -3.54 36.34 3.07
CA VAL A 576 -4.90 36.83 3.22
C VAL A 576 -5.94 35.74 2.94
N ARG A 577 -5.73 34.96 1.85
CA ARG A 577 -6.62 33.83 1.57
C ARG A 577 -6.62 32.83 2.71
N ARG A 578 -5.47 32.48 3.24
CA ARG A 578 -5.34 31.54 4.35
C ARG A 578 -5.96 32.09 5.65
N LEU A 579 -5.83 33.38 5.93
CA LEU A 579 -6.53 34.03 7.04
C LEU A 579 -8.04 33.78 6.95
N PHE A 580 -8.63 34.06 5.78
CA PHE A 580 -10.06 33.88 5.59
C PHE A 580 -10.50 32.43 5.69
N LEU A 581 -9.72 31.46 5.19
CA LEU A 581 -10.02 30.05 5.36
C LEU A 581 -10.08 29.65 6.85
N VAL A 582 -9.16 30.15 7.66
CA VAL A 582 -9.18 29.91 9.12
C VAL A 582 -10.40 30.54 9.76
N LEU A 583 -10.70 31.79 9.42
CA LEU A 583 -11.85 32.51 9.97
C LEU A 583 -13.18 31.85 9.57
N GLU A 584 -13.36 31.56 8.28
CA GLU A 584 -14.56 30.93 7.74
C GLU A 584 -14.81 29.55 8.39
N LYS A 585 -13.77 28.73 8.50
CA LYS A 585 -13.87 27.39 9.08
C LYS A 585 -14.14 27.43 10.59
N ALA A 586 -13.46 28.30 11.32
CA ALA A 586 -13.65 28.45 12.76
C ALA A 586 -15.06 28.98 13.09
N ILE A 587 -15.54 29.99 12.35
CA ILE A 587 -16.87 30.55 12.51
C ILE A 587 -17.95 29.55 12.09
N ALA A 588 -17.75 28.83 10.97
CA ALA A 588 -18.70 27.79 10.52
C ALA A 588 -18.84 26.67 11.55
N THR A 589 -17.72 26.23 12.14
CA THR A 589 -17.73 25.22 13.20
C THR A 589 -18.48 25.71 14.44
N ALA A 590 -18.24 26.96 14.84
CA ALA A 590 -18.96 27.58 15.95
C ALA A 590 -20.48 27.75 15.64
N ALA A 591 -20.82 28.05 14.39
CA ALA A 591 -22.21 28.24 13.95
C ALA A 591 -23.03 26.94 13.97
N LYS A 592 -22.36 25.75 13.83
CA LYS A 592 -23.06 24.45 13.93
C LYS A 592 -23.82 24.26 15.24
N PHE A 593 -23.34 24.85 16.32
CA PHE A 593 -24.00 24.78 17.63
C PHE A 593 -25.27 25.66 17.74
N GLN A 594 -25.52 26.52 16.75
CA GLN A 594 -26.71 27.36 16.67
C GLN A 594 -27.76 26.80 15.69
N LEU A 595 -27.49 25.67 15.06
CA LEU A 595 -28.46 25.00 14.19
C LEU A 595 -29.63 24.50 15.02
N PHE A 596 -30.84 24.72 14.51
CA PHE A 596 -32.12 24.36 15.14
C PHE A 596 -32.50 25.20 16.40
N GLU A 597 -31.71 26.24 16.77
CA GLU A 597 -32.08 27.19 17.81
C GLU A 597 -33.02 28.28 17.29
N PHE A 598 -33.74 28.93 18.19
CA PHE A 598 -34.63 30.03 17.81
C PHE A 598 -33.83 31.23 17.29
N ASN A 599 -34.30 31.84 16.21
CA ASN A 599 -33.72 33.06 15.67
C ASN A 599 -34.23 34.31 16.42
N ASP A 600 -33.85 34.43 17.69
CA ASP A 600 -34.17 35.53 18.56
C ASP A 600 -32.94 36.40 18.91
N GLU A 601 -33.18 37.47 19.65
CA GLU A 601 -32.11 38.38 20.07
C GLU A 601 -31.11 37.72 21.02
N PHE A 602 -31.57 36.75 21.81
CA PHE A 602 -30.75 36.03 22.76
C PHE A 602 -29.74 35.12 22.04
N THR A 603 -30.16 34.32 21.08
CA THR A 603 -29.31 33.44 20.27
C THR A 603 -28.29 34.23 19.46
N ARG A 604 -28.68 35.37 18.86
CA ARG A 604 -27.76 36.26 18.16
C ARG A 604 -26.71 36.87 19.10
N ALA A 605 -27.11 37.25 20.32
CA ALA A 605 -26.18 37.75 21.32
C ALA A 605 -25.20 36.66 21.80
N GLN A 606 -25.67 35.42 22.00
CA GLN A 606 -24.82 34.29 22.31
C GLN A 606 -23.76 34.04 21.22
N PHE A 607 -24.17 34.02 19.96
CA PHE A 607 -23.29 33.83 18.83
C PHE A 607 -22.25 34.96 18.73
N ARG A 608 -22.65 36.20 18.88
CA ARG A 608 -21.76 37.35 18.93
C ARG A 608 -20.74 37.24 20.05
N ASN A 609 -21.15 36.89 21.25
CA ASN A 609 -20.29 36.70 22.41
C ASN A 609 -19.32 35.54 22.27
N LEU A 610 -19.63 34.57 21.38
CA LEU A 610 -18.74 33.46 21.04
C LEU A 610 -17.65 33.88 20.03
N ILE A 611 -18.02 34.70 19.04
CA ILE A 611 -17.14 35.05 17.91
C ILE A 611 -16.26 36.27 18.20
N GLU A 612 -16.79 37.30 18.87
CA GLU A 612 -16.01 38.52 19.14
C GLU A 612 -14.68 38.28 19.87
N PRO A 613 -14.60 37.45 20.92
CA PRO A 613 -13.32 37.18 21.58
C PRO A 613 -12.30 36.51 20.63
N PHE A 614 -12.75 35.63 19.74
CA PHE A 614 -11.90 35.00 18.74
C PHE A 614 -11.35 36.01 17.72
N LEU A 615 -12.20 36.88 17.19
CA LEU A 615 -11.76 37.93 16.26
C LEU A 615 -10.82 38.93 16.93
N ARG A 616 -11.03 39.25 18.22
CA ARG A 616 -10.10 40.09 19.01
C ARG A 616 -8.75 39.43 19.23
N ASP A 617 -8.69 38.10 19.42
CA ASP A 617 -7.44 37.35 19.48
C ASP A 617 -6.69 37.41 18.14
N VAL A 618 -7.38 37.17 17.02
CA VAL A 618 -6.81 37.31 15.67
C VAL A 618 -6.32 38.74 15.40
N GLN A 619 -7.07 39.74 15.86
CA GLN A 619 -6.65 41.15 15.80
C GLN A 619 -5.38 41.40 16.64
N GLY A 620 -5.32 40.89 17.87
CA GLY A 620 -4.14 40.98 18.75
C GLY A 620 -2.90 40.32 18.15
N ARG A 621 -3.07 39.25 17.37
CA ARG A 621 -2.01 38.55 16.63
C ARG A 621 -1.76 39.14 15.22
N ARG A 622 -2.25 40.33 14.91
CA ARG A 622 -2.03 41.06 13.65
C ARG A 622 -2.69 40.42 12.42
N GLY A 623 -3.68 39.58 12.58
CA GLY A 623 -4.42 38.97 11.46
C GLY A 623 -5.33 39.97 10.76
N ILE A 624 -6.03 40.79 11.53
CA ILE A 624 -6.96 41.82 11.07
C ILE A 624 -6.72 43.13 11.81
N THR A 625 -7.09 44.26 11.20
CA THR A 625 -6.94 45.60 11.82
C THR A 625 -8.22 46.01 12.53
N ASP A 626 -9.40 45.66 11.97
CA ASP A 626 -10.69 45.99 12.51
C ASP A 626 -11.72 44.95 12.08
N PHE A 627 -12.82 44.80 12.85
CA PHE A 627 -13.94 43.90 12.54
C PHE A 627 -15.23 44.40 13.13
N SER A 628 -16.36 43.95 12.56
CA SER A 628 -17.71 44.14 13.06
C SER A 628 -18.48 42.83 12.97
N VAL A 629 -19.21 42.46 14.04
CA VAL A 629 -20.06 41.26 14.13
C VAL A 629 -21.52 41.65 14.25
#